data_3b7825ad82fe212e072e9cddacf6b519
#
_entry.id   3b7825ad82fe212e072e9cddacf6b519
#
_cell.length_a   1.000
_cell.length_b   1.000
_cell.length_c   1.000
_cell.angle_alpha   90.00
_cell.angle_beta   90.00
_cell.angle_gamma   90.00
#
_symmetry.space_group_name_H-M   'P 1'
#
loop_
_entity.id
_entity.type
_entity.pdbx_description
1 polymer ?
#
loop_
_entity_poly.entity_id
_entity_poly.type
_entity_poly.pdbx_seq_one_letter_code
_entity_poly.pdbx_strand_id
1 'polypeptide(L)'
;MKESVISSFDYLKSMTSFDPKTPQYMVNFLKKSEHYCIGVIDIVNSSEISSLLTTKELEKYYGSFLNIMAKIVDQNRGFVIKNIGDCLLFYFPNFAETQTNDKFINCLNCGLKMTEIHSEINQYFKEIELPPINYRISADYGEVSIMKTNFSPNIDLFGTPVNRCVKINHLAKQNSMIIGRDMYRIVKKNADFAYEKIGNYAVNTRFAYPVYSVRKYSNII
;
A
#
# COMPACT_ATOMS: atom_id res chain seq x y z
N MET A 1 -53.49 15.63 8.34
CA MET A 1 -52.29 15.36 7.52
C MET A 1 -51.79 13.96 7.89
N LYS A 2 -51.81 13.02 6.97
CA LYS A 2 -51.23 11.68 7.16
C LYS A 2 -49.75 11.83 6.96
N GLU A 3 -48.97 11.76 8.02
CA GLU A 3 -47.53 11.51 7.92
C GLU A 3 -47.35 10.16 7.22
N SER A 4 -46.78 10.18 6.02
CA SER A 4 -46.38 8.95 5.31
C SER A 4 -45.24 8.33 6.10
N VAL A 5 -45.51 7.24 6.80
CA VAL A 5 -44.49 6.43 7.44
C VAL A 5 -43.62 5.85 6.31
N ILE A 6 -42.46 6.47 6.08
CA ILE A 6 -41.47 5.92 5.16
C ILE A 6 -41.06 4.55 5.71
N SER A 7 -41.13 3.51 4.87
CA SER A 7 -40.70 2.17 5.32
C SER A 7 -39.23 2.20 5.71
N SER A 8 -38.83 1.39 6.66
CA SER A 8 -37.41 1.27 7.06
C SER A 8 -36.50 0.92 5.86
N PHE A 9 -37.04 0.20 4.87
CA PHE A 9 -36.32 -0.13 3.64
C PHE A 9 -36.13 1.10 2.73
N ASP A 10 -37.17 1.92 2.55
CA ASP A 10 -37.07 3.16 1.74
C ASP A 10 -36.15 4.17 2.39
N TYR A 11 -36.16 4.26 3.71
CA TYR A 11 -35.21 5.07 4.47
C TYR A 11 -33.76 4.61 4.24
N LEU A 12 -33.47 3.31 4.38
CA LEU A 12 -32.13 2.77 4.09
C LEU A 12 -31.73 2.99 2.63
N LYS A 13 -32.63 2.81 1.68
CA LYS A 13 -32.37 3.05 0.26
C LYS A 13 -32.02 4.52 -0.01
N SER A 14 -32.69 5.47 0.63
CA SER A 14 -32.35 6.89 0.50
C SER A 14 -30.95 7.22 1.05
N MET A 15 -30.53 6.56 2.13
CA MET A 15 -29.19 6.74 2.72
C MET A 15 -28.06 6.19 1.86
N THR A 16 -28.33 5.28 0.94
CA THR A 16 -27.29 4.67 0.07
C THR A 16 -27.12 5.38 -1.26
N SER A 17 -27.99 6.36 -1.59
CA SER A 17 -27.89 7.13 -2.83
C SER A 17 -26.79 8.18 -2.73
N PHE A 18 -25.76 8.08 -3.58
CA PHE A 18 -24.66 9.04 -3.60
C PHE A 18 -25.15 10.42 -4.07
N ASP A 19 -24.98 11.44 -3.22
CA ASP A 19 -25.19 12.85 -3.54
C ASP A 19 -23.88 13.62 -3.27
N PRO A 20 -23.21 14.16 -4.30
CA PRO A 20 -21.95 14.90 -4.14
C PRO A 20 -22.10 16.23 -3.40
N LYS A 21 -23.33 16.74 -3.25
CA LYS A 21 -23.63 18.01 -2.57
C LYS A 21 -24.01 17.84 -1.11
N THR A 22 -24.19 16.60 -0.65
CA THR A 22 -24.53 16.36 0.75
C THR A 22 -23.36 16.72 1.67
N PRO A 23 -23.59 17.33 2.85
CA PRO A 23 -22.57 17.54 3.86
C PRO A 23 -22.19 16.24 4.60
N GLN A 24 -22.85 15.13 4.34
CA GLN A 24 -22.56 13.84 4.94
C GLN A 24 -21.50 13.09 4.14
N TYR A 25 -20.66 12.31 4.82
CA TYR A 25 -19.65 11.47 4.15
C TYR A 25 -20.33 10.41 3.29
N MET A 26 -20.01 10.38 2.01
CA MET A 26 -20.50 9.38 1.06
C MET A 26 -19.39 8.86 0.17
N VAL A 27 -19.52 7.62 -0.24
CA VAL A 27 -18.60 6.95 -1.16
C VAL A 27 -19.31 6.62 -2.48
N ASN A 28 -18.57 6.72 -3.57
CA ASN A 28 -19.00 6.32 -4.90
C ASN A 28 -17.92 5.46 -5.56
N PHE A 29 -18.29 4.29 -6.07
CA PHE A 29 -17.43 3.46 -6.88
C PHE A 29 -17.58 3.83 -8.35
N LEU A 30 -16.46 4.11 -9.01
CA LEU A 30 -16.47 4.29 -10.46
C LEU A 30 -16.82 2.97 -11.12
N LYS A 31 -17.62 3.03 -12.21
CA LYS A 31 -18.09 1.82 -12.95
C LYS A 31 -16.95 1.09 -13.70
N LYS A 32 -15.69 1.37 -13.39
CA LYS A 32 -14.51 0.81 -14.04
C LYS A 32 -13.62 0.17 -13.00
N SER A 33 -13.29 -1.11 -13.21
CA SER A 33 -12.22 -1.77 -12.48
C SER A 33 -10.92 -1.72 -13.28
N GLU A 34 -9.79 -1.75 -12.57
CA GLU A 34 -8.45 -1.70 -13.13
C GLU A 34 -7.57 -2.78 -12.49
N HIS A 35 -6.48 -3.13 -13.17
CA HIS A 35 -5.51 -4.08 -12.66
C HIS A 35 -4.20 -3.37 -12.31
N TYR A 36 -3.92 -3.22 -11.01
CA TYR A 36 -2.76 -2.49 -10.52
C TYR A 36 -1.84 -3.39 -9.68
N CYS A 37 -0.55 -3.04 -9.67
CA CYS A 37 0.32 -3.46 -8.57
C CYS A 37 0.05 -2.53 -7.41
N ILE A 38 -0.22 -3.11 -6.24
CA ILE A 38 -0.44 -2.39 -4.98
C ILE A 38 0.78 -2.61 -4.11
N GLY A 39 1.30 -1.55 -3.52
CA GLY A 39 2.40 -1.60 -2.56
C GLY A 39 1.99 -1.01 -1.22
N VAL A 40 2.54 -1.57 -0.17
CA VAL A 40 2.39 -1.11 1.21
C VAL A 40 3.77 -1.08 1.86
N ILE A 41 4.09 0.02 2.53
CA ILE A 41 5.21 0.10 3.46
C ILE A 41 4.68 0.49 4.83
N ASP A 42 5.19 -0.15 5.88
CA ASP A 42 4.71 -0.03 7.25
C ASP A 42 5.87 -0.03 8.24
N ILE A 43 5.83 0.86 9.24
CA ILE A 43 6.89 0.98 10.25
C ILE A 43 6.75 -0.16 11.27
N VAL A 44 7.87 -0.78 11.61
CA VAL A 44 7.93 -1.82 12.63
C VAL A 44 7.92 -1.17 14.01
N ASN A 45 7.08 -1.67 14.91
CA ASN A 45 6.96 -1.20 16.30
C ASN A 45 6.59 0.30 16.43
N SER A 46 5.83 0.82 15.48
CA SER A 46 5.43 2.24 15.45
C SER A 46 4.73 2.71 16.72
N SER A 47 3.90 1.87 17.32
CA SER A 47 3.21 2.18 18.59
C SER A 47 4.17 2.37 19.75
N GLU A 48 5.24 1.56 19.82
CA GLU A 48 6.29 1.69 20.84
C GLU A 48 7.07 2.99 20.63
N ILE A 49 7.51 3.25 19.40
CA ILE A 49 8.22 4.49 19.02
C ILE A 49 7.36 5.72 19.35
N SER A 50 6.07 5.68 19.02
CA SER A 50 5.14 6.78 19.29
C SER A 50 5.01 7.11 20.78
N SER A 51 5.16 6.11 21.66
CA SER A 51 5.08 6.31 23.10
C SER A 51 6.33 6.98 23.70
N LEU A 52 7.45 6.98 22.97
CA LEU A 52 8.74 7.52 23.40
C LEU A 52 8.99 8.95 22.89
N LEU A 53 8.26 9.40 21.89
CA LEU A 53 8.49 10.68 21.22
C LEU A 53 7.46 11.73 21.67
N THR A 54 7.90 12.98 21.76
CA THR A 54 6.99 14.12 21.84
C THR A 54 6.21 14.29 20.54
N THR A 55 5.10 15.01 20.55
CA THR A 55 4.27 15.26 19.34
C THR A 55 5.12 15.87 18.20
N LYS A 56 6.02 16.82 18.49
CA LYS A 56 6.89 17.46 17.49
C LYS A 56 7.91 16.48 16.89
N GLU A 57 8.49 15.64 17.72
CA GLU A 57 9.41 14.59 17.26
C GLU A 57 8.67 13.55 16.41
N LEU A 58 7.45 13.18 16.81
CA LEU A 58 6.62 12.26 16.08
C LEU A 58 6.22 12.79 14.69
N GLU A 59 5.82 14.07 14.62
CA GLU A 59 5.55 14.76 13.34
C GLU A 59 6.79 14.74 12.44
N LYS A 60 7.97 15.05 13.00
CA LYS A 60 9.24 15.02 12.26
C LYS A 60 9.61 13.60 11.82
N TYR A 61 9.42 12.60 12.69
CA TYR A 61 9.71 11.19 12.44
C TYR A 61 8.86 10.63 11.29
N TYR A 62 7.55 10.69 11.41
CA TYR A 62 6.64 10.20 10.37
C TYR A 62 6.68 11.05 9.11
N GLY A 63 6.72 12.37 9.24
CA GLY A 63 6.79 13.29 8.11
C GLY A 63 8.04 13.04 7.26
N SER A 64 9.21 12.90 7.87
CA SER A 64 10.46 12.58 7.14
C SER A 64 10.35 11.23 6.44
N PHE A 65 9.94 10.18 7.15
CA PHE A 65 9.82 8.84 6.59
C PHE A 65 8.83 8.78 5.42
N LEU A 66 7.59 9.22 5.64
CA LEU A 66 6.53 9.15 4.63
C LEU A 66 6.88 9.97 3.39
N ASN A 67 7.51 11.15 3.55
CA ASN A 67 7.93 11.99 2.43
C ASN A 67 9.07 11.35 1.62
N ILE A 68 10.06 10.72 2.28
CA ILE A 68 11.12 9.96 1.60
C ILE A 68 10.49 8.82 0.79
N MET A 69 9.62 8.03 1.40
CA MET A 69 8.99 6.89 0.73
C MET A 69 8.08 7.32 -0.43
N ALA A 70 7.29 8.37 -0.26
CA ALA A 70 6.46 8.94 -1.33
C ALA A 70 7.31 9.41 -2.52
N LYS A 71 8.48 10.02 -2.26
CA LYS A 71 9.41 10.45 -3.31
C LYS A 71 9.99 9.27 -4.10
N ILE A 72 10.31 8.15 -3.42
CA ILE A 72 10.77 6.93 -4.09
C ILE A 72 9.66 6.33 -4.95
N VAL A 73 8.42 6.33 -4.48
CA VAL A 73 7.27 5.89 -5.27
C VAL A 73 7.14 6.71 -6.55
N ASP A 74 7.18 8.03 -6.46
CA ASP A 74 7.11 8.96 -7.59
C ASP A 74 8.27 8.72 -8.60
N GLN A 75 9.51 8.61 -8.12
CA GLN A 75 10.70 8.33 -8.96
C GLN A 75 10.59 7.00 -9.73
N ASN A 76 9.81 6.05 -9.22
CA ASN A 76 9.54 4.78 -9.89
C ASN A 76 8.20 4.76 -10.64
N ARG A 77 7.62 5.92 -10.96
CA ARG A 77 6.35 6.05 -11.68
C ARG A 77 5.16 5.40 -10.95
N GLY A 78 5.20 5.35 -9.64
CA GLY A 78 4.08 4.95 -8.79
C GLY A 78 3.30 6.17 -8.32
N PHE A 79 2.15 5.92 -7.72
CA PHE A 79 1.29 6.94 -7.12
C PHE A 79 0.95 6.57 -5.68
N VAL A 80 1.10 7.52 -4.79
CA VAL A 80 0.61 7.36 -3.42
C VAL A 80 -0.91 7.52 -3.42
N ILE A 81 -1.59 6.61 -2.75
CA ILE A 81 -3.04 6.68 -2.53
C ILE A 81 -3.31 7.49 -1.27
N LYS A 82 -2.76 7.04 -0.16
CA LYS A 82 -2.90 7.66 1.16
C LYS A 82 -1.92 7.06 2.16
N ASN A 83 -1.74 7.74 3.27
CA ASN A 83 -1.21 7.13 4.49
C ASN A 83 -2.35 6.65 5.39
N ILE A 84 -2.10 5.62 6.16
CA ILE A 84 -2.98 5.09 7.23
C ILE A 84 -2.10 4.99 8.47
N GLY A 85 -2.09 6.07 9.27
CA GLY A 85 -1.11 6.21 10.34
C GLY A 85 0.32 6.26 9.78
N ASP A 86 1.13 5.32 10.18
CA ASP A 86 2.52 5.10 9.78
C ASP A 86 2.71 4.26 8.51
N CYS A 87 1.62 3.74 7.96
CA CYS A 87 1.60 2.94 6.74
C CYS A 87 1.36 3.82 5.51
N LEU A 88 2.14 3.65 4.44
CA LEU A 88 1.92 4.28 3.14
C LEU A 88 1.40 3.25 2.14
N LEU A 89 0.23 3.53 1.56
CA LEU A 89 -0.39 2.76 0.49
C LEU A 89 -0.14 3.44 -0.86
N PHE A 90 0.35 2.68 -1.83
CA PHE A 90 0.69 3.18 -3.17
C PHE A 90 0.39 2.15 -4.26
N TYR A 91 0.37 2.58 -5.52
CA TYR A 91 0.07 1.71 -6.64
C TYR A 91 0.85 2.08 -7.91
N PHE A 92 0.92 1.13 -8.84
CA PHE A 92 1.52 1.28 -10.15
C PHE A 92 0.48 0.92 -11.22
N PRO A 93 -0.01 1.92 -12.00
CA PRO A 93 -0.98 1.69 -13.06
C PRO A 93 -0.31 1.17 -14.35
N ASN A 94 -1.14 0.79 -15.33
CA ASN A 94 -0.70 0.68 -16.70
C ASN A 94 -0.60 2.08 -17.32
N PHE A 95 0.52 2.39 -17.92
CA PHE A 95 0.64 3.54 -18.80
C PHE A 95 0.42 3.07 -20.24
N ALA A 96 -0.37 3.83 -21.02
CA ALA A 96 -0.67 3.47 -22.42
C ALA A 96 0.58 3.43 -23.33
N GLU A 97 1.63 4.14 -22.94
CA GLU A 97 2.88 4.31 -23.71
C GLU A 97 3.98 3.30 -23.34
N THR A 98 3.74 2.45 -22.32
CA THR A 98 4.76 1.51 -21.82
C THR A 98 4.40 0.07 -22.10
N GLN A 99 5.43 -0.81 -22.16
CA GLN A 99 5.19 -2.24 -22.26
C GLN A 99 4.41 -2.76 -21.06
N THR A 100 3.61 -3.77 -21.27
CA THR A 100 2.64 -4.31 -20.27
C THR A 100 3.29 -4.74 -18.93
N ASN A 101 4.61 -4.96 -18.92
CA ASN A 101 5.34 -5.43 -17.74
C ASN A 101 6.02 -4.32 -16.92
N ASP A 102 6.10 -3.10 -17.41
CA ASP A 102 6.88 -2.02 -16.76
C ASP A 102 6.37 -1.70 -15.35
N LYS A 103 5.05 -1.75 -15.11
CA LYS A 103 4.49 -1.51 -13.78
C LYS A 103 4.98 -2.51 -12.72
N PHE A 104 5.21 -3.76 -13.11
CA PHE A 104 5.71 -4.79 -12.20
C PHE A 104 7.17 -4.53 -11.84
N ILE A 105 7.99 -4.19 -12.83
CA ILE A 105 9.41 -3.87 -12.63
C ILE A 105 9.57 -2.59 -11.83
N ASN A 106 8.78 -1.56 -12.12
CA ASN A 106 8.77 -0.31 -11.37
C ASN A 106 8.37 -0.55 -9.90
N CYS A 107 7.36 -1.39 -9.66
CA CYS A 107 6.94 -1.75 -8.31
C CYS A 107 8.04 -2.49 -7.54
N LEU A 108 8.70 -3.48 -8.18
CA LEU A 108 9.81 -4.22 -7.58
C LEU A 108 11.00 -3.31 -7.29
N ASN A 109 11.42 -2.50 -8.27
CA ASN A 109 12.53 -1.56 -8.10
C ASN A 109 12.24 -0.52 -7.01
N CYS A 110 11.00 -0.03 -6.94
CA CYS A 110 10.57 0.89 -5.88
C CYS A 110 10.76 0.27 -4.49
N GLY A 111 10.20 -0.91 -4.25
CA GLY A 111 10.30 -1.57 -2.95
C GLY A 111 11.73 -1.96 -2.59
N LEU A 112 12.53 -2.44 -3.56
CA LEU A 112 13.93 -2.76 -3.33
C LEU A 112 14.77 -1.50 -3.09
N LYS A 113 14.53 -0.39 -3.80
CA LYS A 113 15.17 0.89 -3.50
C LYS A 113 14.88 1.37 -2.09
N MET A 114 13.65 1.21 -1.62
CA MET A 114 13.30 1.50 -0.23
C MET A 114 14.13 0.65 0.75
N THR A 115 14.39 -0.63 0.46
CA THR A 115 15.24 -1.48 1.32
C THR A 115 16.73 -1.10 1.25
N GLU A 116 17.22 -0.68 0.09
CA GLU A 116 18.62 -0.29 -0.15
C GLU A 116 19.02 0.95 0.65
N ILE A 117 18.14 1.94 0.76
CA ILE A 117 18.45 3.23 1.42
C ILE A 117 18.18 3.23 2.94
N HIS A 118 17.92 2.08 3.53
CA HIS A 118 17.59 1.97 4.96
C HIS A 118 18.71 2.53 5.86
N SER A 119 19.98 2.22 5.54
CA SER A 119 21.14 2.74 6.30
C SER A 119 21.26 4.25 6.23
N GLU A 120 21.04 4.84 5.05
CA GLU A 120 21.11 6.28 4.83
C GLU A 120 19.98 7.01 5.57
N ILE A 121 18.78 6.43 5.59
CA ILE A 121 17.66 6.98 6.37
C ILE A 121 18.00 6.97 7.86
N ASN A 122 18.56 5.89 8.38
CA ASN A 122 18.93 5.81 9.79
C ASN A 122 20.10 6.73 10.15
N GLN A 123 21.05 6.94 9.24
CA GLN A 123 22.08 7.95 9.43
C GLN A 123 21.46 9.35 9.51
N TYR A 124 20.57 9.70 8.57
CA TYR A 124 19.85 10.97 8.59
C TYR A 124 19.03 11.15 9.87
N PHE A 125 18.32 10.10 10.33
CA PHE A 125 17.53 10.16 11.57
C PHE A 125 18.42 10.41 12.79
N LYS A 126 19.58 9.78 12.84
CA LYS A 126 20.60 10.03 13.89
C LYS A 126 21.08 11.49 13.89
N GLU A 127 21.34 12.08 12.71
CA GLU A 127 21.78 13.48 12.58
C GLU A 127 20.71 14.48 13.05
N ILE A 128 19.44 14.14 12.96
CA ILE A 128 18.32 14.97 13.44
C ILE A 128 17.77 14.53 14.79
N GLU A 129 18.54 13.73 15.54
CA GLU A 129 18.25 13.27 16.91
C GLU A 129 16.95 12.46 17.04
N LEU A 130 16.60 11.68 16.00
CA LEU A 130 15.46 10.77 16.01
C LEU A 130 15.90 9.31 16.17
N PRO A 131 15.05 8.43 16.74
CA PRO A 131 15.37 7.03 16.87
C PRO A 131 15.46 6.33 15.50
N PRO A 132 16.20 5.20 15.43
CA PRO A 132 16.29 4.44 14.19
C PRO A 132 14.92 3.88 13.78
N ILE A 133 14.74 3.75 12.45
CA ILE A 133 13.51 3.25 11.85
C ILE A 133 13.73 1.91 11.17
N ASN A 134 12.81 0.98 11.39
CA ASN A 134 12.69 -0.26 10.62
C ASN A 134 11.30 -0.35 10.01
N TYR A 135 11.20 -0.95 8.84
CA TYR A 135 9.95 -1.03 8.10
C TYR A 135 9.85 -2.33 7.31
N ARG A 136 8.65 -2.63 6.84
CA ARG A 136 8.34 -3.78 6.00
C ARG A 136 7.68 -3.31 4.73
N ILE A 137 7.99 -3.97 3.61
CA ILE A 137 7.41 -3.66 2.32
C ILE A 137 6.72 -4.91 1.77
N SER A 138 5.50 -4.73 1.31
CA SER A 138 4.76 -5.78 0.61
C SER A 138 4.18 -5.24 -0.69
N ALA A 139 4.05 -6.11 -1.69
CA ALA A 139 3.33 -5.79 -2.91
C ALA A 139 2.49 -6.98 -3.40
N ASP A 140 1.36 -6.68 -4.04
CA ASP A 140 0.52 -7.67 -4.68
C ASP A 140 -0.11 -7.09 -5.96
N TYR A 141 -0.77 -7.93 -6.73
CA TYR A 141 -1.37 -7.55 -8.00
C TYR A 141 -2.78 -8.11 -8.14
N GLY A 142 -3.64 -7.37 -8.80
CA GLY A 142 -4.98 -7.82 -9.18
C GLY A 142 -5.93 -6.69 -9.49
N GLU A 143 -7.19 -7.08 -9.66
CA GLU A 143 -8.28 -6.17 -9.96
C GLU A 143 -8.68 -5.34 -8.75
N VAL A 144 -8.85 -4.04 -8.96
CA VAL A 144 -9.29 -3.06 -7.97
C VAL A 144 -10.42 -2.20 -8.52
N SER A 145 -11.33 -1.82 -7.65
CA SER A 145 -12.34 -0.78 -7.91
C SER A 145 -11.81 0.57 -7.45
N ILE A 146 -12.08 1.60 -8.24
CA ILE A 146 -11.71 2.97 -7.90
C ILE A 146 -12.87 3.61 -7.15
N MET A 147 -12.59 4.15 -5.98
CA MET A 147 -13.55 4.81 -5.10
C MET A 147 -13.23 6.30 -5.01
N LYS A 148 -14.27 7.11 -4.95
CA LYS A 148 -14.20 8.54 -4.64
C LYS A 148 -15.11 8.85 -3.47
N THR A 149 -14.77 9.90 -2.74
CA THR A 149 -15.63 10.47 -1.70
C THR A 149 -16.03 11.88 -2.08
N ASN A 150 -17.10 12.39 -1.48
CA ASN A 150 -17.49 13.77 -1.66
C ASN A 150 -16.61 14.77 -0.87
N PHE A 151 -15.73 14.28 0.01
CA PHE A 151 -14.84 15.11 0.84
C PHE A 151 -13.38 15.15 0.36
N SER A 152 -13.02 14.36 -0.64
CA SER A 152 -11.64 14.33 -1.14
C SER A 152 -11.62 14.32 -2.66
N PRO A 153 -10.79 15.14 -3.29
CA PRO A 153 -10.56 15.06 -4.73
C PRO A 153 -9.76 13.81 -5.12
N ASN A 154 -9.09 13.16 -4.15
CA ASN A 154 -8.26 12.01 -4.38
C ASN A 154 -9.11 10.75 -4.53
N ILE A 155 -8.60 9.82 -5.33
CA ILE A 155 -9.16 8.47 -5.44
C ILE A 155 -8.68 7.60 -4.29
N ASP A 156 -9.48 6.59 -3.94
CA ASP A 156 -9.08 5.46 -3.12
C ASP A 156 -9.24 4.17 -3.93
N LEU A 157 -8.53 3.13 -3.54
CA LEU A 157 -8.60 1.83 -4.19
C LEU A 157 -9.19 0.80 -3.24
N PHE A 158 -10.11 0.01 -3.76
CA PHE A 158 -10.79 -1.05 -3.04
C PHE A 158 -10.66 -2.38 -3.80
N GLY A 159 -10.36 -3.47 -3.11
CA GLY A 159 -10.29 -4.79 -3.71
C GLY A 159 -9.41 -5.76 -2.95
N THR A 160 -9.47 -7.01 -3.38
CA THR A 160 -8.71 -8.11 -2.78
C THR A 160 -7.20 -7.86 -2.74
N PRO A 161 -6.54 -7.33 -3.80
CA PRO A 161 -5.09 -7.09 -3.74
C PRO A 161 -4.71 -6.03 -2.70
N VAL A 162 -5.53 -4.99 -2.49
CA VAL A 162 -5.29 -3.97 -1.45
C VAL A 162 -5.30 -4.63 -0.07
N ASN A 163 -6.39 -5.36 0.25
CA ASN A 163 -6.53 -6.02 1.54
C ASN A 163 -5.44 -7.08 1.78
N ARG A 164 -5.08 -7.85 0.75
CA ARG A 164 -4.01 -8.86 0.85
C ARG A 164 -2.65 -8.22 1.08
N CYS A 165 -2.33 -7.16 0.33
CA CYS A 165 -1.07 -6.46 0.45
C CYS A 165 -0.84 -5.98 1.88
N VAL A 166 -1.84 -5.33 2.51
CA VAL A 166 -1.80 -4.92 3.92
C VAL A 166 -1.61 -6.13 4.84
N LYS A 167 -2.37 -7.21 4.62
CA LYS A 167 -2.35 -8.38 5.51
C LYS A 167 -1.09 -9.22 5.40
N ILE A 168 -0.45 -9.32 4.24
CA ILE A 168 0.81 -10.07 4.10
C ILE A 168 2.00 -9.26 4.61
N ASN A 169 1.92 -7.95 4.76
CA ASN A 169 3.04 -7.09 5.15
C ASN A 169 3.76 -7.58 6.42
N HIS A 170 3.01 -8.03 7.43
CA HIS A 170 3.57 -8.54 8.69
C HIS A 170 4.41 -9.82 8.54
N LEU A 171 4.32 -10.54 7.41
CA LEU A 171 5.15 -11.71 7.12
C LEU A 171 6.54 -11.32 6.61
N ALA A 172 6.74 -10.08 6.21
CA ALA A 172 8.05 -9.58 5.80
C ALA A 172 8.98 -9.49 7.01
N LYS A 173 10.25 -9.84 6.79
CA LYS A 173 11.31 -9.47 7.74
C LYS A 173 11.47 -7.96 7.74
N GLN A 174 12.01 -7.41 8.82
CA GLN A 174 12.38 -6.00 8.87
C GLN A 174 13.30 -5.64 7.70
N ASN A 175 13.07 -4.48 7.13
CA ASN A 175 13.86 -3.89 6.04
C ASN A 175 13.96 -4.81 4.80
N SER A 176 12.88 -5.53 4.51
CA SER A 176 12.79 -6.41 3.36
C SER A 176 11.48 -6.24 2.60
N MET A 177 11.49 -6.68 1.33
CA MET A 177 10.33 -6.69 0.46
C MET A 177 9.81 -8.10 0.25
N ILE A 178 8.49 -8.23 0.27
CA ILE A 178 7.77 -9.46 -0.09
C ILE A 178 6.70 -9.18 -1.15
N ILE A 179 6.33 -10.21 -1.89
CA ILE A 179 5.24 -10.14 -2.86
C ILE A 179 4.26 -11.30 -2.70
N GLY A 180 3.00 -11.03 -3.04
CA GLY A 180 1.97 -12.05 -3.09
C GLY A 180 2.08 -12.96 -4.33
N ARG A 181 1.42 -14.12 -4.27
CA ARG A 181 1.41 -15.13 -5.34
C ARG A 181 1.01 -14.56 -6.71
N ASP A 182 0.02 -13.67 -6.76
CA ASP A 182 -0.54 -13.22 -8.04
C ASP A 182 0.48 -12.30 -8.77
N MET A 183 1.21 -11.48 -8.04
CA MET A 183 2.36 -10.75 -8.57
C MET A 183 3.52 -11.69 -8.94
N TYR A 184 3.88 -12.64 -8.07
CA TYR A 184 4.96 -13.60 -8.31
C TYR A 184 4.77 -14.38 -9.62
N ARG A 185 3.54 -14.82 -9.93
CA ARG A 185 3.25 -15.58 -11.17
C ARG A 185 3.65 -14.83 -12.43
N ILE A 186 3.59 -13.51 -12.41
CA ILE A 186 3.93 -12.65 -13.54
C ILE A 186 5.43 -12.42 -13.60
N VAL A 187 6.06 -12.08 -12.47
CA VAL A 187 7.44 -11.62 -12.43
C VAL A 187 8.47 -12.75 -12.30
N LYS A 188 8.09 -13.98 -11.97
CA LYS A 188 9.00 -15.11 -11.66
C LYS A 188 10.00 -15.48 -12.74
N LYS A 189 9.76 -15.08 -14.01
CA LYS A 189 10.67 -15.34 -15.13
C LYS A 189 11.67 -14.21 -15.37
N ASN A 190 11.56 -13.10 -14.65
CA ASN A 190 12.50 -12.00 -14.75
C ASN A 190 13.82 -12.39 -14.07
N ALA A 191 14.91 -12.38 -14.84
CA ALA A 191 16.23 -12.81 -14.40
C ALA A 191 16.96 -11.79 -13.50
N ASP A 192 16.46 -10.56 -13.38
CA ASP A 192 17.08 -9.53 -12.55
C ASP A 192 16.78 -9.72 -11.06
N PHE A 193 15.78 -10.56 -10.72
CA PHE A 193 15.30 -10.75 -9.36
C PHE A 193 15.29 -12.21 -8.96
N ALA A 194 15.68 -12.46 -7.71
CA ALA A 194 15.54 -13.75 -7.04
C ALA A 194 14.33 -13.75 -6.11
N TYR A 195 13.62 -14.88 -6.09
CA TYR A 195 12.41 -15.06 -5.29
C TYR A 195 12.53 -16.30 -4.43
N GLU A 196 12.16 -16.20 -3.15
CA GLU A 196 12.13 -17.32 -2.22
C GLU A 196 10.75 -17.38 -1.55
N LYS A 197 10.11 -18.54 -1.56
CA LYS A 197 8.85 -18.74 -0.85
C LYS A 197 9.10 -18.71 0.65
N ILE A 198 8.53 -17.74 1.37
CA ILE A 198 8.72 -17.55 2.81
C ILE A 198 7.60 -18.13 3.65
N GLY A 199 6.43 -18.38 3.06
CA GLY A 199 5.28 -18.89 3.79
C GLY A 199 3.97 -18.76 3.01
N ASN A 200 2.88 -18.86 3.76
CA ASN A 200 1.53 -18.66 3.24
C ASN A 200 0.75 -17.72 4.16
N TYR A 201 0.00 -16.81 3.57
CA TYR A 201 -1.06 -16.10 4.26
C TYR A 201 -2.34 -16.95 4.24
N ALA A 202 -2.92 -17.22 5.39
CA ALA A 202 -4.18 -17.96 5.50
C ALA A 202 -5.35 -17.02 5.16
N VAL A 203 -5.91 -17.13 3.96
CA VAL A 203 -7.08 -16.35 3.55
C VAL A 203 -8.33 -16.84 4.30
N ASN A 204 -8.44 -18.16 4.47
CA ASN A 204 -9.42 -18.86 5.29
C ASN A 204 -8.90 -20.27 5.59
N THR A 205 -9.70 -21.10 6.25
CA THR A 205 -9.33 -22.49 6.61
C THR A 205 -9.01 -23.38 5.41
N ARG A 206 -9.39 -23.03 4.20
CA ARG A 206 -9.24 -23.85 2.99
C ARG A 206 -8.22 -23.31 1.99
N PHE A 207 -7.87 -22.01 2.04
CA PHE A 207 -7.02 -21.37 1.04
C PHE A 207 -5.82 -20.69 1.66
N ALA A 208 -4.65 -21.24 1.37
CA ALA A 208 -3.36 -20.64 1.66
C ALA A 208 -2.88 -19.80 0.46
N TYR A 209 -2.45 -18.59 0.72
CA TYR A 209 -1.92 -17.66 -0.29
C TYR A 209 -0.40 -17.55 -0.15
N PRO A 210 0.39 -18.15 -1.07
CA PRO A 210 1.83 -18.12 -1.02
C PRO A 210 2.40 -16.71 -1.09
N VAL A 211 3.46 -16.47 -0.30
CA VAL A 211 4.17 -15.21 -0.21
C VAL A 211 5.65 -15.45 -0.45
N TYR A 212 6.30 -14.54 -1.16
CA TYR A 212 7.68 -14.67 -1.61
C TYR A 212 8.49 -13.44 -1.20
N SER A 213 9.70 -13.64 -0.68
CA SER A 213 10.68 -12.56 -0.57
C SER A 213 11.29 -12.25 -1.94
N VAL A 214 11.75 -11.01 -2.12
CA VAL A 214 12.35 -10.52 -3.36
C VAL A 214 13.71 -9.91 -3.07
N ARG A 215 14.70 -10.19 -3.93
CA ARG A 215 16.04 -9.58 -3.90
C ARG A 215 16.53 -9.35 -5.33
N LYS A 216 17.40 -8.37 -5.57
CA LYS A 216 18.14 -8.28 -6.83
C LYS A 216 19.21 -9.36 -6.89
N TYR A 217 19.48 -9.88 -8.08
CA TYR A 217 20.56 -10.86 -8.27
C TYR A 217 21.94 -10.30 -7.94
N SER A 218 22.17 -8.99 -8.19
CA SER A 218 23.42 -8.30 -7.84
C SER A 218 23.74 -8.25 -6.35
N ASN A 219 22.79 -8.58 -5.49
CA ASN A 219 22.94 -8.60 -4.03
C ASN A 219 23.14 -10.02 -3.45
N ILE A 220 23.45 -11.01 -4.30
CA ILE A 220 23.61 -12.43 -3.91
C ILE A 220 25.11 -12.83 -3.86
N ILE A 221 26.05 -11.91 -4.07
CA ILE A 221 27.51 -12.14 -3.98
C ILE A 221 28.02 -11.80 -2.60
#